data_8fffb56463857df257d90fa127ea9338
#
_entry.id   8fffb56463857df257d90fa127ea9338
#
_cell.length_a   1.000
_cell.length_b   1.000
_cell.length_c   1.000
_cell.angle_alpha   90.00
_cell.angle_beta   90.00
_cell.angle_gamma   90.00
#
_symmetry.space_group_name_H-M   'P 1'
#
loop_
_entity.id
_entity.type
_entity.pdbx_description
1 polymer ?
#
loop_
_entity_poly.entity_id
_entity_poly.type
_entity_poly.pdbx_seq_one_letter_code
_entity_poly.pdbx_strand_id
1 'polypeptide(L)'
;MQSVLRTLFGYLARPQLYPELIRKIYKNIFDRGSAVQGKKESEIWCAERAISQQDAIYRITENEYSLYKDFPEQMKKSKKIEIECPVKMGGPGALDLIYALCEYTQAKNVIETGVAYGWSSLAALLSLQKREGKLYSSDMPYLDRNNDKFVGCVVPERLKKYWNLFRQADKESLPKIFKEQRTFEIAHYDSDKSYKGRMWAYPLLWERIEKNGFFISDDIGDNSAFMDWVNQNNLQTVIVEFEGKYIGVVKKL
;
A
#
# COMPACT_ATOMS: atom_id res chain seq x y z
N MET A 1 2.74 10.24 27.42
CA MET A 1 3.76 11.32 27.46
C MET A 1 5.09 10.90 26.83
N GLN A 2 5.70 9.77 27.21
CA GLN A 2 6.99 9.30 26.63
C GLN A 2 6.95 9.06 25.10
N SER A 3 5.88 8.53 24.56
CA SER A 3 5.73 8.27 23.10
C SER A 3 5.69 9.58 22.29
N VAL A 4 4.99 10.61 22.78
CA VAL A 4 4.92 11.93 22.13
C VAL A 4 6.28 12.62 22.11
N LEU A 5 7.02 12.55 23.21
CA LEU A 5 8.39 13.11 23.28
C LEU A 5 9.33 12.40 22.32
N ARG A 6 9.30 11.05 22.25
CA ARG A 6 10.10 10.28 21.29
C ARG A 6 9.78 10.65 19.86
N THR A 7 8.50 10.77 19.52
CA THR A 7 8.06 11.20 18.18
C THR A 7 8.62 12.60 17.86
N LEU A 8 8.52 13.55 18.79
CA LEU A 8 9.04 14.91 18.62
C LEU A 8 10.56 14.92 18.40
N PHE A 9 11.32 14.20 19.24
CA PHE A 9 12.77 14.04 19.06
C PHE A 9 13.12 13.37 17.72
N GLY A 10 12.33 12.38 17.29
CA GLY A 10 12.50 11.75 16.00
C GLY A 10 12.36 12.72 14.82
N TYR A 11 11.46 13.70 14.91
CA TYR A 11 11.34 14.78 13.92
C TYR A 11 12.50 15.76 14.00
N LEU A 12 12.85 16.22 15.23
CA LEU A 12 13.95 17.19 15.42
C LEU A 12 15.28 16.68 14.88
N ALA A 13 15.55 15.40 14.99
CA ALA A 13 16.74 14.76 14.45
C ALA A 13 16.75 14.61 12.91
N ARG A 14 15.62 14.92 12.21
CA ARG A 14 15.44 14.65 10.78
C ARG A 14 14.80 15.85 10.07
N PRO A 15 15.57 16.89 9.71
CA PRO A 15 15.04 18.11 9.07
C PRO A 15 14.20 17.86 7.82
N GLN A 16 14.52 16.82 7.06
CA GLN A 16 13.77 16.41 5.87
C GLN A 16 12.31 16.00 6.17
N LEU A 17 11.96 15.77 7.45
CA LEU A 17 10.59 15.42 7.86
C LEU A 17 9.83 16.59 8.50
N TYR A 18 10.41 17.80 8.57
CA TYR A 18 9.71 18.98 9.13
C TYR A 18 8.42 19.33 8.41
N PRO A 19 8.30 19.24 7.07
CA PRO A 19 7.01 19.45 6.39
C PRO A 19 5.92 18.52 6.92
N GLU A 20 6.26 17.27 7.19
CA GLU A 20 5.32 16.29 7.73
C GLU A 20 4.97 16.57 9.21
N LEU A 21 5.91 17.02 10.01
CA LEU A 21 5.63 17.46 11.38
C LEU A 21 4.57 18.58 11.41
N ILE A 22 4.73 19.57 10.56
CA ILE A 22 3.79 20.69 10.45
C ILE A 22 2.41 20.18 10.03
N ARG A 23 2.33 19.33 9.02
CA ARG A 23 1.07 18.70 8.58
C ARG A 23 0.42 17.88 9.68
N LYS A 24 1.19 17.11 10.45
CA LYS A 24 0.68 16.29 11.55
C LYS A 24 0.13 17.14 12.69
N ILE A 25 0.80 18.25 13.03
CA ILE A 25 0.30 19.22 14.00
C ILE A 25 -1.03 19.82 13.53
N TYR A 26 -1.09 20.29 12.29
CA TYR A 26 -2.30 20.84 11.69
C TYR A 26 -3.46 19.83 11.72
N LYS A 27 -3.21 18.58 11.27
CA LYS A 27 -4.18 17.48 11.27
C LYS A 27 -4.72 17.20 12.68
N ASN A 28 -3.86 17.16 13.68
CA ASN A 28 -4.28 16.92 15.07
C ASN A 28 -5.14 18.03 15.66
N ILE A 29 -4.97 19.27 15.21
CA ILE A 29 -5.74 20.42 15.70
C ILE A 29 -7.06 20.55 14.94
N PHE A 30 -7.03 20.45 13.60
CA PHE A 30 -8.14 20.85 12.73
C PHE A 30 -8.86 19.70 12.03
N ASP A 31 -8.38 18.44 12.14
CA ASP A 31 -8.87 17.37 11.27
C ASP A 31 -8.94 15.97 11.93
N ARG A 32 -9.31 15.96 13.22
CA ARG A 32 -9.37 14.70 14.00
C ARG A 32 -10.40 13.70 13.49
N GLY A 33 -11.47 14.14 12.83
CA GLY A 33 -12.56 13.30 12.34
C GLY A 33 -12.31 12.65 10.97
N SER A 34 -11.34 13.12 10.21
CA SER A 34 -11.10 12.69 8.83
C SER A 34 -10.73 11.20 8.68
N ALA A 35 -10.17 10.58 9.72
CA ALA A 35 -9.81 9.16 9.67
C ALA A 35 -11.01 8.21 9.64
N VAL A 36 -12.15 8.64 10.18
CA VAL A 36 -13.38 7.80 10.33
C VAL A 36 -14.59 8.42 9.63
N GLN A 37 -14.38 9.41 8.78
CA GLN A 37 -15.46 10.09 8.05
C GLN A 37 -16.21 9.10 7.15
N GLY A 38 -17.53 8.95 7.36
CA GLY A 38 -18.37 8.02 6.59
C GLY A 38 -18.03 6.54 6.78
N LYS A 39 -17.43 6.16 7.93
CA LYS A 39 -16.97 4.78 8.17
C LYS A 39 -18.09 3.76 8.05
N LYS A 40 -19.22 4.00 8.73
CA LYS A 40 -20.35 3.07 8.76
C LYS A 40 -20.94 2.86 7.35
N GLU A 41 -21.11 3.93 6.60
CA GLU A 41 -21.62 3.88 5.23
C GLU A 41 -20.66 3.11 4.32
N SER A 42 -19.36 3.33 4.47
CA SER A 42 -18.33 2.62 3.72
C SER A 42 -18.27 1.13 4.05
N GLU A 43 -18.38 0.76 5.34
CA GLU A 43 -18.42 -0.65 5.76
C GLU A 43 -19.63 -1.38 5.16
N ILE A 44 -20.83 -0.77 5.19
CA ILE A 44 -22.03 -1.33 4.59
C ILE A 44 -21.85 -1.47 3.07
N TRP A 45 -21.41 -0.41 2.40
CA TRP A 45 -21.18 -0.40 0.96
C TRP A 45 -20.17 -1.47 0.52
N CYS A 46 -19.12 -1.69 1.30
CA CYS A 46 -18.13 -2.75 1.07
C CYS A 46 -18.76 -4.14 1.29
N ALA A 47 -19.44 -4.35 2.41
CA ALA A 47 -20.02 -5.67 2.77
C ALA A 47 -21.04 -6.17 1.73
N GLU A 48 -21.83 -5.26 1.14
CA GLU A 48 -22.80 -5.62 0.09
C GLU A 48 -22.17 -6.05 -1.24
N ARG A 49 -20.87 -5.73 -1.46
CA ARG A 49 -20.16 -5.91 -2.74
C ARG A 49 -18.97 -6.84 -2.65
N ALA A 50 -18.55 -7.17 -1.44
CA ALA A 50 -17.33 -7.92 -1.22
C ALA A 50 -17.45 -9.36 -1.69
N ILE A 51 -16.38 -9.83 -2.31
CA ILE A 51 -16.17 -11.23 -2.67
C ILE A 51 -14.85 -11.72 -2.06
N SER A 52 -14.63 -13.03 -2.03
CA SER A 52 -13.37 -13.58 -1.53
C SER A 52 -12.19 -13.17 -2.42
N GLN A 53 -10.98 -13.23 -1.85
CA GLN A 53 -9.77 -12.96 -2.61
C GLN A 53 -9.63 -13.88 -3.84
N GLN A 54 -9.95 -15.15 -3.69
CA GLN A 54 -9.86 -16.13 -4.76
C GLN A 54 -10.86 -15.85 -5.89
N ASP A 55 -12.12 -15.53 -5.52
CA ASP A 55 -13.14 -15.15 -6.50
C ASP A 55 -12.76 -13.86 -7.26
N ALA A 56 -12.18 -12.89 -6.55
CA ALA A 56 -11.71 -11.65 -7.17
C ALA A 56 -10.57 -11.90 -8.16
N ILE A 57 -9.58 -12.71 -7.78
CA ILE A 57 -8.47 -13.10 -8.65
C ILE A 57 -9.03 -13.78 -9.91
N TYR A 58 -9.89 -14.79 -9.74
CA TYR A 58 -10.46 -15.52 -10.87
C TYR A 58 -11.33 -14.61 -11.76
N ARG A 59 -12.18 -13.76 -11.16
CA ARG A 59 -13.02 -12.81 -11.89
C ARG A 59 -12.23 -11.82 -12.74
N ILE A 60 -11.05 -11.39 -12.28
CA ILE A 60 -10.21 -10.41 -12.97
C ILE A 60 -9.31 -11.06 -14.02
N THR A 61 -8.75 -12.23 -13.70
CA THR A 61 -7.65 -12.81 -14.45
C THR A 61 -8.03 -14.08 -15.21
N GLU A 62 -9.19 -14.68 -14.92
CA GLU A 62 -9.63 -16.00 -15.41
C GLU A 62 -8.66 -17.14 -15.07
N ASN A 63 -7.77 -16.91 -14.09
CA ASN A 63 -6.74 -17.86 -13.66
C ASN A 63 -6.67 -17.91 -12.14
N GLU A 64 -6.06 -18.98 -11.61
CA GLU A 64 -5.69 -19.10 -10.22
C GLU A 64 -4.23 -18.68 -10.02
N TYR A 65 -3.97 -17.86 -9.02
CA TYR A 65 -2.63 -17.48 -8.58
C TYR A 65 -2.50 -17.69 -7.08
N SER A 66 -1.38 -18.22 -6.64
CA SER A 66 -1.07 -18.35 -5.22
C SER A 66 0.42 -18.17 -4.96
N LEU A 67 0.76 -17.09 -4.30
CA LEU A 67 2.12 -16.78 -3.90
C LEU A 67 2.73 -17.88 -3.00
N TYR A 68 1.89 -18.44 -2.10
CA TYR A 68 2.32 -19.51 -1.20
C TYR A 68 2.59 -20.84 -1.92
N LYS A 69 1.88 -21.14 -3.02
CA LYS A 69 2.16 -22.31 -3.86
C LYS A 69 3.40 -22.11 -4.71
N ASP A 70 3.55 -20.92 -5.28
CA ASP A 70 4.66 -20.62 -6.21
C ASP A 70 6.01 -20.41 -5.49
N PHE A 71 5.97 -19.88 -4.26
CA PHE A 71 7.18 -19.53 -3.48
C PHE A 71 7.13 -20.00 -2.03
N PRO A 72 6.83 -21.29 -1.74
CA PRO A 72 6.58 -21.78 -0.37
C PRO A 72 7.79 -21.55 0.55
N GLU A 73 8.99 -21.81 0.09
CA GLU A 73 10.21 -21.63 0.89
C GLU A 73 10.51 -20.17 1.19
N GLN A 74 10.23 -19.26 0.25
CA GLN A 74 10.41 -17.84 0.48
C GLN A 74 9.39 -17.31 1.50
N MET A 75 8.13 -17.71 1.37
CA MET A 75 7.07 -17.31 2.29
C MET A 75 7.36 -17.79 3.71
N LYS A 76 7.82 -19.03 3.87
CA LYS A 76 8.24 -19.59 5.17
C LYS A 76 9.41 -18.83 5.79
N LYS A 77 10.45 -18.50 5.00
CA LYS A 77 11.60 -17.70 5.46
C LYS A 77 11.18 -16.30 5.88
N SER A 78 10.39 -15.63 5.06
CA SER A 78 9.89 -14.28 5.35
C SER A 78 9.00 -14.25 6.59
N LYS A 79 8.17 -15.29 6.81
CA LYS A 79 7.35 -15.40 8.03
C LYS A 79 8.20 -15.57 9.28
N LYS A 80 9.28 -16.34 9.20
CA LYS A 80 10.24 -16.47 10.31
C LYS A 80 10.87 -15.12 10.66
N ILE A 81 11.29 -14.34 9.66
CA ILE A 81 11.87 -13.00 9.86
C ILE A 81 10.87 -12.05 10.54
N GLU A 82 9.60 -12.06 10.10
CA GLU A 82 8.54 -11.28 10.74
C GLU A 82 8.39 -11.64 12.23
N ILE A 83 8.32 -12.95 12.55
CA ILE A 83 8.15 -13.44 13.93
C ILE A 83 9.33 -13.03 14.82
N GLU A 84 10.55 -13.08 14.30
CA GLU A 84 11.78 -12.71 15.00
C GLU A 84 12.01 -11.19 15.07
N CYS A 85 11.21 -10.39 14.36
CA CYS A 85 11.37 -8.94 14.33
C CYS A 85 10.98 -8.31 15.69
N PRO A 86 11.90 -7.57 16.35
CA PRO A 86 11.63 -6.99 17.67
C PRO A 86 10.65 -5.80 17.64
N VAL A 87 10.28 -5.32 16.46
CA VAL A 87 9.36 -4.19 16.29
C VAL A 87 8.09 -4.65 15.59
N LYS A 88 6.94 -4.45 16.22
CA LYS A 88 5.65 -4.77 15.62
C LYS A 88 5.25 -3.71 14.59
N MET A 89 4.99 -4.15 13.36
CA MET A 89 4.52 -3.32 12.23
C MET A 89 3.25 -3.93 11.62
N GLY A 90 2.79 -3.44 10.46
CA GLY A 90 1.66 -4.01 9.72
C GLY A 90 1.99 -5.40 9.17
N GLY A 91 1.07 -6.35 9.36
CA GLY A 91 1.18 -7.72 8.85
C GLY A 91 0.84 -7.85 7.36
N PRO A 92 0.81 -9.08 6.84
CA PRO A 92 0.44 -9.33 5.45
C PRO A 92 -1.04 -8.96 5.19
N GLY A 93 -1.31 -8.41 4.01
CA GLY A 93 -2.65 -8.23 3.45
C GLY A 93 -2.95 -9.31 2.40
N ALA A 94 -3.76 -9.00 1.41
CA ALA A 94 -4.15 -9.88 0.31
C ALA A 94 -3.01 -10.08 -0.71
N LEU A 95 -1.95 -10.77 -0.31
CA LEU A 95 -0.71 -10.93 -1.08
C LEU A 95 -0.93 -11.64 -2.43
N ASP A 96 -1.78 -12.68 -2.45
CA ASP A 96 -2.10 -13.41 -3.68
C ASP A 96 -2.76 -12.51 -4.72
N LEU A 97 -3.58 -11.53 -4.28
CA LEU A 97 -4.18 -10.53 -5.16
C LEU A 97 -3.13 -9.63 -5.82
N ILE A 98 -2.21 -9.08 -5.05
CA ILE A 98 -1.13 -8.22 -5.57
C ILE A 98 -0.27 -9.00 -6.55
N TYR A 99 0.13 -10.21 -6.17
CA TYR A 99 0.92 -11.10 -7.02
C TYR A 99 0.18 -11.45 -8.33
N ALA A 100 -1.10 -11.84 -8.23
CA ALA A 100 -1.93 -12.19 -9.37
C ALA A 100 -2.06 -11.03 -10.38
N LEU A 101 -2.32 -9.81 -9.91
CA LEU A 101 -2.43 -8.65 -10.78
C LEU A 101 -1.10 -8.28 -11.44
N CYS A 102 0.02 -8.42 -10.73
CA CYS A 102 1.36 -8.26 -11.31
C CYS A 102 1.67 -9.31 -12.38
N GLU A 103 1.27 -10.58 -12.18
CA GLU A 103 1.44 -11.64 -13.19
C GLU A 103 0.51 -11.44 -14.38
N TYR A 104 -0.76 -11.12 -14.13
CA TYR A 104 -1.76 -10.91 -15.17
C TYR A 104 -1.42 -9.75 -16.11
N THR A 105 -0.97 -8.62 -15.57
CA THR A 105 -0.56 -7.46 -16.36
C THR A 105 0.84 -7.58 -16.94
N GLN A 106 1.59 -8.61 -16.58
CA GLN A 106 3.01 -8.73 -16.88
C GLN A 106 3.78 -7.47 -16.46
N ALA A 107 3.45 -6.95 -15.25
CA ALA A 107 3.93 -5.68 -14.75
C ALA A 107 5.45 -5.58 -14.77
N LYS A 108 5.96 -4.41 -15.21
CA LYS A 108 7.37 -4.01 -15.14
C LYS A 108 7.59 -2.86 -14.16
N ASN A 109 6.59 -2.04 -13.92
CA ASN A 109 6.68 -0.90 -13.01
C ASN A 109 5.48 -0.91 -12.07
N VAL A 110 5.74 -1.08 -10.80
CA VAL A 110 4.73 -1.06 -9.74
C VAL A 110 5.04 0.06 -8.77
N ILE A 111 4.02 0.80 -8.33
CA ILE A 111 4.14 1.79 -7.27
C ILE A 111 3.35 1.36 -6.05
N GLU A 112 3.94 1.55 -4.88
CA GLU A 112 3.36 1.19 -3.59
C GLU A 112 3.53 2.33 -2.58
N THR A 113 2.51 2.57 -1.74
CA THR A 113 2.60 3.45 -0.58
C THR A 113 2.32 2.65 0.69
N GLY A 114 3.23 2.77 1.69
CA GLY A 114 3.21 1.92 2.87
C GLY A 114 3.91 0.58 2.65
N VAL A 115 4.92 0.29 3.48
CA VAL A 115 5.76 -0.90 3.35
C VAL A 115 5.74 -1.77 4.60
N ALA A 116 5.88 -1.18 5.78
CA ALA A 116 5.96 -1.91 7.05
C ALA A 116 7.01 -3.05 7.00
N TYR A 117 6.63 -4.30 7.23
CA TYR A 117 7.52 -5.46 7.07
C TYR A 117 7.94 -5.72 5.61
N GLY A 118 7.18 -5.23 4.61
CA GLY A 118 7.43 -5.43 3.19
C GLY A 118 6.74 -6.65 2.59
N TRP A 119 5.60 -7.08 3.11
CA TRP A 119 4.87 -8.22 2.57
C TRP A 119 4.28 -7.95 1.19
N SER A 120 3.59 -6.83 1.00
CA SER A 120 3.08 -6.38 -0.30
C SER A 120 4.22 -6.15 -1.29
N SER A 121 5.30 -5.52 -0.82
CA SER A 121 6.54 -5.35 -1.60
C SER A 121 7.11 -6.70 -2.04
N LEU A 122 7.15 -7.70 -1.15
CA LEU A 122 7.62 -9.06 -1.48
C LEU A 122 6.75 -9.69 -2.56
N ALA A 123 5.41 -9.60 -2.44
CA ALA A 123 4.48 -10.15 -3.42
C ALA A 123 4.71 -9.56 -4.81
N ALA A 124 4.82 -8.23 -4.91
CA ALA A 124 5.12 -7.54 -6.16
C ALA A 124 6.50 -7.92 -6.71
N LEU A 125 7.54 -7.90 -5.86
CA LEU A 125 8.92 -8.18 -6.28
C LEU A 125 9.15 -9.61 -6.74
N LEU A 126 8.44 -10.59 -6.18
CA LEU A 126 8.51 -11.99 -6.64
C LEU A 126 7.93 -12.16 -8.05
N SER A 127 6.98 -11.32 -8.45
CA SER A 127 6.51 -11.24 -9.83
C SER A 127 7.50 -10.46 -10.71
N LEU A 128 7.86 -9.24 -10.30
CA LEU A 128 8.70 -8.31 -11.06
C LEU A 128 10.07 -8.89 -11.44
N GLN A 129 10.71 -9.68 -10.54
CA GLN A 129 12.03 -10.28 -10.84
C GLN A 129 12.04 -11.13 -12.11
N LYS A 130 10.90 -11.72 -12.51
CA LYS A 130 10.79 -12.56 -13.71
C LYS A 130 10.97 -11.76 -15.01
N ARG A 131 10.80 -10.44 -14.95
CA ARG A 131 10.81 -9.50 -16.08
C ARG A 131 11.79 -8.33 -15.88
N GLU A 132 12.67 -8.43 -14.89
CA GLU A 132 13.60 -7.36 -14.49
C GLU A 132 12.90 -6.03 -14.20
N GLY A 133 11.63 -6.11 -13.77
CA GLY A 133 10.79 -4.96 -13.43
C GLY A 133 11.23 -4.27 -12.15
N LYS A 134 10.61 -3.12 -11.83
CA LYS A 134 10.94 -2.28 -10.68
C LYS A 134 9.71 -2.00 -9.82
N LEU A 135 9.91 -2.08 -8.51
CA LEU A 135 8.98 -1.59 -7.50
C LEU A 135 9.48 -0.24 -6.97
N TYR A 136 8.59 0.73 -6.91
CA TYR A 136 8.83 2.05 -6.31
C TYR A 136 7.92 2.18 -5.10
N SER A 137 8.50 2.24 -3.90
CA SER A 137 7.71 2.30 -2.67
C SER A 137 7.99 3.57 -1.89
N SER A 138 6.95 4.19 -1.33
CA SER A 138 7.08 5.21 -0.31
C SER A 138 6.72 4.65 1.05
N ASP A 139 7.51 4.97 2.06
CA ASP A 139 7.21 4.60 3.44
C ASP A 139 7.80 5.61 4.42
N MET A 140 6.94 6.18 5.25
CA MET A 140 7.38 7.14 6.23
C MET A 140 8.00 6.44 7.46
N PRO A 141 9.15 6.89 7.97
CA PRO A 141 9.72 6.35 9.21
C PRO A 141 8.76 6.44 10.40
N TYR A 142 8.65 5.38 11.18
CA TYR A 142 7.95 5.37 12.47
C TYR A 142 8.87 5.96 13.55
N LEU A 143 8.74 7.25 13.81
CA LEU A 143 9.71 8.04 14.58
C LEU A 143 9.82 7.66 16.07
N ASP A 144 8.78 7.02 16.62
CA ASP A 144 8.71 6.57 18.02
C ASP A 144 9.23 5.15 18.24
N ARG A 145 9.48 4.38 17.17
CA ARG A 145 9.74 2.92 17.27
C ARG A 145 11.15 2.49 16.89
N ASN A 146 11.97 3.39 16.36
CA ASN A 146 13.32 3.08 15.86
C ASN A 146 13.35 1.85 14.92
N ASN A 147 12.35 1.76 14.04
CA ASN A 147 12.10 0.61 13.16
C ASN A 147 12.70 0.75 11.75
N ASP A 148 13.42 1.82 11.47
CA ASP A 148 13.93 2.12 10.12
C ASP A 148 14.68 0.95 9.47
N LYS A 149 15.52 0.27 10.26
CA LYS A 149 16.29 -0.89 9.78
C LYS A 149 15.47 -2.16 9.56
N PHE A 150 14.23 -2.19 10.03
CA PHE A 150 13.34 -3.35 9.90
C PHE A 150 12.30 -3.18 8.81
N VAL A 151 12.15 -1.97 8.25
CA VAL A 151 11.23 -1.74 7.13
C VAL A 151 11.68 -2.56 5.93
N GLY A 152 10.75 -3.34 5.38
CA GLY A 152 11.05 -4.26 4.29
C GLY A 152 11.88 -5.47 4.66
N CYS A 153 12.00 -5.82 5.95
CA CYS A 153 12.88 -6.90 6.41
C CYS A 153 12.50 -8.28 5.88
N VAL A 154 11.24 -8.51 5.48
CA VAL A 154 10.83 -9.81 4.90
C VAL A 154 11.25 -9.96 3.43
N VAL A 155 11.68 -8.87 2.79
CA VAL A 155 12.18 -8.88 1.40
C VAL A 155 13.62 -9.36 1.39
N PRO A 156 13.95 -10.47 0.70
CA PRO A 156 15.31 -10.99 0.64
C PRO A 156 16.24 -10.07 -0.15
N GLU A 157 17.52 -10.04 0.20
CA GLU A 157 18.54 -9.16 -0.39
C GLU A 157 18.59 -9.24 -1.92
N ARG A 158 18.46 -10.46 -2.48
CA ARG A 158 18.48 -10.69 -3.92
C ARG A 158 17.39 -9.93 -4.71
N LEU A 159 16.29 -9.55 -4.06
CA LEU A 159 15.19 -8.79 -4.67
C LEU A 159 15.36 -7.28 -4.56
N LYS A 160 16.20 -6.79 -3.65
CA LYS A 160 16.39 -5.35 -3.42
C LYS A 160 16.93 -4.60 -4.63
N LYS A 161 17.62 -5.26 -5.55
CA LYS A 161 18.06 -4.66 -6.82
C LYS A 161 16.90 -4.23 -7.75
N TYR A 162 15.70 -4.76 -7.52
CA TYR A 162 14.48 -4.41 -8.23
C TYR A 162 13.61 -3.41 -7.47
N TRP A 163 14.07 -2.89 -6.31
CA TRP A 163 13.27 -2.11 -5.39
C TRP A 163 13.88 -0.73 -5.10
N ASN A 164 13.11 0.31 -5.40
CA ASN A 164 13.44 1.70 -5.08
C ASN A 164 12.57 2.15 -3.90
N LEU A 165 13.14 2.20 -2.69
CA LEU A 165 12.42 2.55 -1.47
C LEU A 165 12.73 3.99 -1.04
N PHE A 166 11.70 4.84 -1.04
CA PHE A 166 11.74 6.24 -0.63
C PHE A 166 11.27 6.38 0.82
N ARG A 167 12.16 6.79 1.71
CA ARG A 167 11.92 6.88 3.15
C ARG A 167 11.44 8.28 3.57
N GLN A 168 10.31 8.74 3.00
CA GLN A 168 9.65 10.01 3.30
C GLN A 168 8.14 9.81 3.22
N ALA A 169 7.36 10.81 3.69
CA ALA A 169 5.91 10.79 3.50
C ALA A 169 5.54 10.84 2.00
N ASP A 170 4.34 10.37 1.66
CA ASP A 170 3.88 10.29 0.26
C ASP A 170 3.97 11.64 -0.46
N LYS A 171 3.67 12.73 0.24
CA LYS A 171 3.73 14.08 -0.35
C LYS A 171 5.12 14.49 -0.84
N GLU A 172 6.17 13.96 -0.24
CA GLU A 172 7.56 14.15 -0.64
C GLU A 172 8.06 13.05 -1.57
N SER A 173 7.60 11.81 -1.37
CA SER A 173 8.07 10.64 -2.12
C SER A 173 7.43 10.53 -3.49
N LEU A 174 6.10 10.67 -3.61
CA LEU A 174 5.41 10.49 -4.89
C LEU A 174 5.91 11.43 -5.99
N PRO A 175 6.14 12.76 -5.75
CA PRO A 175 6.71 13.62 -6.77
C PRO A 175 8.12 13.21 -7.22
N LYS A 176 8.91 12.59 -6.35
CA LYS A 176 10.25 12.07 -6.71
C LYS A 176 10.13 10.80 -7.54
N ILE A 177 9.28 9.87 -7.11
CA ILE A 177 8.99 8.65 -7.85
C ILE A 177 8.51 8.98 -9.27
N PHE A 178 7.58 9.93 -9.41
CA PHE A 178 7.05 10.33 -10.72
C PHE A 178 8.05 11.01 -11.65
N LYS A 179 9.18 11.52 -11.12
CA LYS A 179 10.29 12.00 -11.94
C LYS A 179 11.15 10.86 -12.46
N GLU A 180 11.30 9.78 -11.67
CA GLU A 180 12.06 8.58 -12.07
C GLU A 180 11.26 7.68 -12.99
N GLN A 181 9.98 7.46 -12.67
CA GLN A 181 9.05 6.60 -13.43
C GLN A 181 7.70 7.30 -13.59
N ARG A 182 7.22 7.41 -14.82
CA ARG A 182 6.03 8.21 -15.13
C ARG A 182 4.73 7.44 -15.03
N THR A 183 4.75 6.18 -15.42
CA THR A 183 3.55 5.32 -15.49
C THR A 183 3.81 3.95 -14.85
N PHE A 184 2.74 3.31 -14.40
CA PHE A 184 2.80 2.04 -13.69
C PHE A 184 1.66 1.13 -14.14
N GLU A 185 1.91 -0.16 -14.24
CA GLU A 185 0.84 -1.13 -14.47
C GLU A 185 -0.01 -1.36 -13.20
N ILE A 186 0.62 -1.25 -12.02
CA ILE A 186 -0.07 -1.43 -10.72
C ILE A 186 0.29 -0.27 -9.79
N ALA A 187 -0.72 0.28 -9.12
CA ALA A 187 -0.55 1.14 -7.96
C ALA A 187 -1.24 0.51 -6.74
N HIS A 188 -0.50 0.32 -5.65
CA HIS A 188 -1.00 -0.18 -4.37
C HIS A 188 -0.90 0.90 -3.29
N TYR A 189 -2.03 1.23 -2.67
CA TYR A 189 -2.13 2.26 -1.64
C TYR A 189 -2.47 1.67 -0.27
N ASP A 190 -1.54 1.79 0.68
CA ASP A 190 -1.70 1.39 2.08
C ASP A 190 -0.96 2.31 3.07
N SER A 191 -1.03 3.62 2.90
CA SER A 191 -0.29 4.60 3.71
C SER A 191 -1.18 5.47 4.60
N ASP A 192 -1.48 6.72 4.22
CA ASP A 192 -2.33 7.63 5.01
C ASP A 192 -3.80 7.25 4.91
N LYS A 193 -4.33 6.58 5.95
CA LYS A 193 -5.71 6.08 6.01
C LYS A 193 -6.75 7.17 6.32
N SER A 194 -6.39 8.46 6.33
CA SER A 194 -7.38 9.53 6.46
C SER A 194 -8.12 9.80 5.15
N TYR A 195 -9.36 10.26 5.25
CA TYR A 195 -10.16 10.67 4.10
C TYR A 195 -9.40 11.65 3.18
N LYS A 196 -8.84 12.72 3.76
CA LYS A 196 -8.08 13.73 3.01
C LYS A 196 -6.79 13.19 2.39
N GLY A 197 -6.10 12.29 3.09
CA GLY A 197 -4.89 11.64 2.56
C GLY A 197 -5.21 10.81 1.33
N ARG A 198 -6.26 10.01 1.40
CA ARG A 198 -6.74 9.19 0.28
C ARG A 198 -7.22 10.04 -0.89
N MET A 199 -8.08 11.03 -0.64
CA MET A 199 -8.60 11.94 -1.69
C MET A 199 -7.51 12.78 -2.37
N TRP A 200 -6.37 12.99 -1.70
CA TRP A 200 -5.19 13.60 -2.32
C TRP A 200 -4.39 12.59 -3.15
N ALA A 201 -4.16 11.38 -2.64
CA ALA A 201 -3.26 10.42 -3.28
C ALA A 201 -3.91 9.65 -4.45
N TYR A 202 -5.20 9.29 -4.32
CA TYR A 202 -5.89 8.47 -5.31
C TYR A 202 -5.86 9.04 -6.73
N PRO A 203 -6.26 10.31 -6.97
CA PRO A 203 -6.19 10.86 -8.32
C PRO A 203 -4.76 10.93 -8.85
N LEU A 204 -3.77 11.25 -8.01
CA LEU A 204 -2.37 11.32 -8.43
C LEU A 204 -1.82 9.97 -8.90
N LEU A 205 -2.15 8.90 -8.16
CA LEU A 205 -1.77 7.54 -8.53
C LEU A 205 -2.56 7.05 -9.75
N TRP A 206 -3.88 7.32 -9.78
CA TRP A 206 -4.74 6.93 -10.88
C TRP A 206 -4.31 7.51 -12.23
N GLU A 207 -3.93 8.78 -12.28
CA GLU A 207 -3.40 9.40 -13.49
C GLU A 207 -2.17 8.68 -14.04
N ARG A 208 -1.37 8.07 -13.17
CA ARG A 208 -0.12 7.37 -13.51
C ARG A 208 -0.28 5.90 -13.84
N ILE A 209 -1.46 5.33 -13.67
CA ILE A 209 -1.72 3.95 -14.08
C ILE A 209 -1.88 3.89 -15.60
N GLU A 210 -1.28 2.90 -16.22
CA GLU A 210 -1.41 2.63 -17.65
C GLU A 210 -2.79 2.06 -17.99
N LYS A 211 -3.18 2.15 -19.24
CA LYS A 211 -4.38 1.46 -19.74
C LYS A 211 -4.26 -0.04 -19.47
N ASN A 212 -5.35 -0.65 -19.00
CA ASN A 212 -5.45 -2.03 -18.49
C ASN A 212 -4.67 -2.32 -17.20
N GLY A 213 -4.04 -1.32 -16.58
CA GLY A 213 -3.43 -1.44 -15.27
C GLY A 213 -4.47 -1.36 -14.14
N PHE A 214 -4.00 -1.54 -12.89
CA PHE A 214 -4.88 -1.61 -11.72
C PHE A 214 -4.45 -0.68 -10.60
N PHE A 215 -5.46 -0.10 -9.94
CA PHE A 215 -5.34 0.57 -8.66
C PHE A 215 -5.87 -0.35 -7.56
N ILE A 216 -5.09 -0.55 -6.51
CA ILE A 216 -5.44 -1.34 -5.33
C ILE A 216 -5.38 -0.43 -4.12
N SER A 217 -6.38 -0.43 -3.25
CA SER A 217 -6.34 0.29 -1.99
C SER A 217 -6.76 -0.59 -0.83
N ASP A 218 -5.94 -0.64 0.22
CA ASP A 218 -6.22 -1.38 1.45
C ASP A 218 -7.09 -0.59 2.41
N ASP A 219 -7.75 -1.33 3.33
CA ASP A 219 -8.55 -0.80 4.45
C ASP A 219 -9.62 0.23 4.01
N ILE A 220 -10.26 0.00 2.85
CA ILE A 220 -11.23 0.95 2.26
C ILE A 220 -12.50 1.13 3.09
N GLY A 221 -12.79 0.22 4.03
CA GLY A 221 -13.90 0.34 4.98
C GLY A 221 -13.67 1.37 6.09
N ASP A 222 -12.44 1.87 6.30
CA ASP A 222 -12.11 2.79 7.40
C ASP A 222 -12.79 4.15 7.28
N ASN A 223 -13.08 4.60 6.05
CA ASN A 223 -13.82 5.84 5.75
C ASN A 223 -14.36 5.81 4.32
N SER A 224 -15.21 6.80 3.98
CA SER A 224 -15.88 6.85 2.67
C SER A 224 -15.00 7.28 1.49
N ALA A 225 -13.70 7.55 1.68
CA ALA A 225 -12.88 8.12 0.61
C ALA A 225 -12.82 7.27 -0.66
N PHE A 226 -12.68 5.93 -0.54
CA PHE A 226 -12.67 5.06 -1.71
C PHE A 226 -14.03 5.02 -2.40
N MET A 227 -15.10 4.82 -1.62
CA MET A 227 -16.48 4.83 -2.12
C MET A 227 -16.81 6.14 -2.86
N ASP A 228 -16.50 7.29 -2.23
CA ASP A 228 -16.75 8.61 -2.81
C ASP A 228 -15.95 8.81 -4.10
N TRP A 229 -14.66 8.43 -4.09
CA TRP A 229 -13.79 8.58 -5.25
C TRP A 229 -14.24 7.74 -6.44
N VAL A 230 -14.60 6.46 -6.23
CA VAL A 230 -15.06 5.61 -7.34
C VAL A 230 -16.42 6.06 -7.87
N ASN A 231 -17.32 6.51 -7.00
CA ASN A 231 -18.62 7.03 -7.41
C ASN A 231 -18.51 8.35 -8.20
N GLN A 232 -17.70 9.30 -7.71
CA GLN A 232 -17.46 10.60 -8.38
C GLN A 232 -16.85 10.44 -9.79
N ASN A 233 -16.07 9.38 -10.00
CA ASN A 233 -15.40 9.13 -11.28
C ASN A 233 -16.06 8.01 -12.11
N ASN A 234 -17.21 7.48 -11.69
CA ASN A 234 -17.94 6.38 -12.33
C ASN A 234 -17.04 5.16 -12.62
N LEU A 235 -16.19 4.79 -11.67
CA LEU A 235 -15.24 3.71 -11.84
C LEU A 235 -15.87 2.37 -11.44
N GLN A 236 -15.69 1.36 -12.29
CA GLN A 236 -16.04 -0.01 -11.95
C GLN A 236 -15.00 -0.59 -10.99
N THR A 237 -15.46 -1.24 -9.92
CA THR A 237 -14.59 -1.75 -8.88
C THR A 237 -14.94 -3.18 -8.47
N VAL A 238 -13.94 -3.91 -8.04
CA VAL A 238 -14.08 -5.18 -7.32
C VAL A 238 -13.72 -4.92 -5.87
N ILE A 239 -14.60 -5.28 -4.94
CA ILE A 239 -14.36 -5.20 -3.51
C ILE A 239 -14.00 -6.59 -3.01
N VAL A 240 -12.88 -6.70 -2.32
CA VAL A 240 -12.34 -7.95 -1.79
C VAL A 240 -12.42 -7.92 -0.28
N GLU A 241 -12.99 -8.97 0.32
CA GLU A 241 -12.85 -9.20 1.75
C GLU A 241 -11.63 -10.09 2.03
N PHE A 242 -10.80 -9.64 2.97
CA PHE A 242 -9.65 -10.39 3.44
C PHE A 242 -9.44 -10.17 4.94
N GLU A 243 -9.56 -11.24 5.74
CA GLU A 243 -9.36 -11.21 7.21
C GLU A 243 -10.17 -10.11 7.92
N GLY A 244 -11.43 -9.90 7.53
CA GLY A 244 -12.33 -8.90 8.12
C GLY A 244 -12.05 -7.46 7.70
N LYS A 245 -11.25 -7.26 6.65
CA LYS A 245 -10.95 -5.97 6.03
C LYS A 245 -11.40 -5.95 4.59
N TYR A 246 -11.55 -4.75 4.02
CA TYR A 246 -11.96 -4.57 2.64
C TYR A 246 -10.86 -3.90 1.82
N ILE A 247 -10.62 -4.46 0.65
CA ILE A 247 -9.65 -3.98 -0.34
C ILE A 247 -10.41 -3.62 -1.62
N GLY A 248 -10.13 -2.46 -2.16
CA GLY A 248 -10.73 -2.00 -3.41
C GLY A 248 -9.77 -2.19 -4.59
N VAL A 249 -10.29 -2.72 -5.68
CA VAL A 249 -9.54 -2.89 -6.94
C VAL A 249 -10.27 -2.19 -8.06
N VAL A 250 -9.57 -1.35 -8.80
CA VAL A 250 -10.11 -0.64 -9.97
C VAL A 250 -9.21 -0.89 -11.17
N LYS A 251 -9.78 -1.33 -12.30
CA LYS A 251 -9.08 -1.48 -13.58
C LYS A 251 -9.22 -0.20 -14.41
N LYS A 252 -8.13 0.29 -14.97
CA LYS A 252 -8.12 1.43 -15.90
C LYS A 252 -8.40 0.93 -17.31
N LEU A 253 -9.53 1.37 -17.89
CA LEU A 253 -9.97 0.98 -19.24
C LEU A 253 -9.38 1.89 -20.32
#